data_f5ea69ba9f55932d551deb1d29740c7e
#
_entry.id   f5ea69ba9f55932d551deb1d29740c7e
#
_cell.length_a   1.000
_cell.length_b   1.000
_cell.length_c   1.000
_cell.angle_alpha   90.00
_cell.angle_beta   90.00
_cell.angle_gamma   90.00
#
_symmetry.space_group_name_H-M   'P 1'
#
loop_
_entity.id
_entity.type
_entity.pdbx_description
1 polymer ?
#
loop_
_entity_poly.entity_id
_entity_poly.type
_entity_poly.pdbx_seq_one_letter_code
_entity_poly.pdbx_strand_id
1 'polypeptide(L)'
;MNLLDGFGMDTITMAGSLDAKLSAMQQAGFSQVMLMARDLVGHPGGVTEAVKVIHASGLRPTGFQVLRDFEGLSGHLHSYKVDIAKSMLEMCAATGSKVLLVCSSTSRHATEDLDHIARDLRKLAMLALPLGIQVAFEALSWGRSVNEFTTAWDV
;
A
#
# COMPACT_ATOMS: atom_id res chain seq x y z
N MET A 1 -24.84 -16.39 5.99
CA MET A 1 -23.43 -16.06 5.65
C MET A 1 -23.47 -15.41 4.29
N ASN A 2 -23.06 -14.15 4.20
CA ASN A 2 -23.00 -13.45 2.91
C ASN A 2 -21.84 -14.05 2.10
N LEU A 3 -22.08 -14.37 0.82
CA LEU A 3 -21.05 -14.92 -0.07
C LEU A 3 -19.83 -14.00 -0.20
N LEU A 4 -20.00 -12.68 0.03
CA LEU A 4 -18.93 -11.68 -0.07
C LEU A 4 -18.15 -11.44 1.22
N ASP A 5 -18.48 -12.12 2.34
CA ASP A 5 -17.78 -11.93 3.62
C ASP A 5 -16.28 -12.29 3.56
N GLY A 6 -15.90 -13.17 2.64
CA GLY A 6 -14.52 -13.57 2.40
C GLY A 6 -13.76 -12.70 1.39
N PHE A 7 -14.43 -11.72 0.75
CA PHE A 7 -13.85 -10.91 -0.31
C PHE A 7 -13.75 -9.46 0.09
N GLY A 8 -12.66 -8.82 -0.33
CA GLY A 8 -12.46 -7.38 -0.24
C GLY A 8 -12.51 -6.71 -1.61
N MET A 9 -12.95 -5.46 -1.63
CA MET A 9 -12.87 -4.62 -2.82
C MET A 9 -11.73 -3.61 -2.65
N ASP A 10 -11.07 -3.32 -3.74
CA ASP A 10 -9.97 -2.35 -3.77
C ASP A 10 -10.47 -0.99 -4.27
N THR A 11 -10.15 0.07 -3.54
CA THR A 11 -10.56 1.44 -3.92
C THR A 11 -9.91 1.92 -5.22
N ILE A 12 -8.78 1.34 -5.64
CA ILE A 12 -8.13 1.70 -6.91
C ILE A 12 -8.98 1.32 -8.14
N THR A 13 -9.80 0.28 -8.00
CA THR A 13 -10.63 -0.24 -9.11
C THR A 13 -11.93 0.55 -9.28
N MET A 14 -12.19 1.53 -8.41
CA MET A 14 -13.44 2.29 -8.40
C MET A 14 -13.21 3.77 -8.71
N ALA A 15 -14.20 4.39 -9.35
CA ALA A 15 -14.25 5.83 -9.59
C ALA A 15 -15.04 6.56 -8.48
N GLY A 16 -14.81 7.86 -8.35
CA GLY A 16 -15.52 8.74 -7.40
C GLY A 16 -14.71 9.09 -6.16
N SER A 17 -15.35 9.78 -5.23
CA SER A 17 -14.77 10.14 -3.94
C SER A 17 -14.64 8.89 -3.04
N LEU A 18 -13.81 8.99 -2.00
CA LEU A 18 -13.65 7.91 -1.02
C LEU A 18 -15.01 7.50 -0.42
N ASP A 19 -15.82 8.48 -0.01
CA ASP A 19 -17.16 8.22 0.55
C ASP A 19 -18.06 7.44 -0.41
N ALA A 20 -18.08 7.84 -1.69
CA ALA A 20 -18.88 7.17 -2.71
C ALA A 20 -18.40 5.71 -2.94
N LYS A 21 -17.10 5.49 -2.96
CA LYS A 21 -16.50 4.15 -3.10
C LYS A 21 -16.88 3.24 -1.94
N LEU A 22 -16.69 3.72 -0.69
CA LEU A 22 -17.02 2.94 0.51
C LEU A 22 -18.52 2.63 0.60
N SER A 23 -19.38 3.61 0.30
CA SER A 23 -20.84 3.42 0.25
C SER A 23 -21.23 2.37 -0.79
N ALA A 24 -20.66 2.42 -1.99
CA ALA A 24 -20.95 1.45 -3.05
C ALA A 24 -20.51 0.02 -2.66
N MET A 25 -19.35 -0.14 -2.00
CA MET A 25 -18.88 -1.42 -1.49
C MET A 25 -19.86 -2.02 -0.46
N GLN A 26 -20.30 -1.19 0.50
CA GLN A 26 -21.29 -1.61 1.51
C GLN A 26 -22.61 -2.04 0.87
N GLN A 27 -23.13 -1.23 -0.07
CA GLN A 27 -24.38 -1.54 -0.78
C GLN A 27 -24.27 -2.84 -1.60
N ALA A 28 -23.09 -3.12 -2.14
CA ALA A 28 -22.82 -4.37 -2.84
C ALA A 28 -22.62 -5.58 -1.90
N GLY A 29 -22.55 -5.37 -0.57
CA GLY A 29 -22.43 -6.42 0.43
C GLY A 29 -21.00 -6.84 0.76
N PHE A 30 -19.98 -6.07 0.36
CA PHE A 30 -18.61 -6.31 0.81
C PHE A 30 -18.44 -5.94 2.28
N SER A 31 -17.59 -6.68 2.98
CA SER A 31 -17.22 -6.43 4.38
C SER A 31 -15.77 -5.98 4.54
N GLN A 32 -14.98 -6.01 3.48
CA GLN A 32 -13.55 -5.75 3.49
C GLN A 32 -13.16 -4.76 2.39
N VAL A 33 -12.10 -3.98 2.66
CA VAL A 33 -11.58 -2.99 1.72
C VAL A 33 -10.06 -2.97 1.72
N MET A 34 -9.45 -2.89 0.55
CA MET A 34 -8.06 -2.47 0.36
C MET A 34 -8.04 -1.00 -0.02
N LEU A 35 -7.26 -0.20 0.69
CA LEU A 35 -7.28 1.25 0.60
C LEU A 35 -6.11 1.78 -0.21
N MET A 36 -6.37 2.75 -1.08
CA MET A 36 -5.33 3.44 -1.82
C MET A 36 -4.96 4.77 -1.12
N ALA A 37 -3.67 5.00 -0.88
CA ALA A 37 -3.14 6.22 -0.23
C ALA A 37 -3.67 7.51 -0.89
N ARG A 38 -3.80 7.51 -2.22
CA ARG A 38 -4.33 8.66 -2.97
C ARG A 38 -5.74 9.07 -2.53
N ASP A 39 -6.58 8.13 -2.14
CA ASP A 39 -7.96 8.43 -1.72
C ASP A 39 -7.98 9.16 -0.38
N LEU A 40 -7.02 8.88 0.51
CA LEU A 40 -6.88 9.61 1.77
C LEU A 40 -6.30 11.00 1.57
N VAL A 41 -5.22 11.09 0.80
CA VAL A 41 -4.53 12.37 0.54
C VAL A 41 -5.43 13.32 -0.27
N GLY A 42 -6.22 12.79 -1.20
CA GLY A 42 -7.15 13.55 -2.04
C GLY A 42 -8.49 13.87 -1.39
N HIS A 43 -8.73 13.42 -0.15
CA HIS A 43 -10.00 13.70 0.53
C HIS A 43 -10.13 15.20 0.87
N PRO A 44 -11.30 15.85 0.60
CA PRO A 44 -11.46 17.29 0.84
C PRO A 44 -11.21 17.73 2.29
N GLY A 45 -11.53 16.88 3.25
CA GLY A 45 -11.27 17.10 4.68
C GLY A 45 -9.86 16.69 5.14
N GLY A 46 -8.98 16.28 4.23
CA GLY A 46 -7.66 15.75 4.53
C GLY A 46 -7.65 14.34 5.10
N VAL A 47 -6.44 13.84 5.39
CA VAL A 47 -6.21 12.45 5.85
C VAL A 47 -6.99 12.11 7.13
N THR A 48 -7.02 13.02 8.09
CA THR A 48 -7.72 12.80 9.37
C THR A 48 -9.21 12.53 9.17
N GLU A 49 -9.87 13.30 8.31
CA GLU A 49 -11.30 13.10 8.02
C GLU A 49 -11.51 11.83 7.19
N ALA A 50 -10.65 11.57 6.20
CA ALA A 50 -10.68 10.32 5.45
C ALA A 50 -10.64 9.08 6.35
N VAL A 51 -9.76 9.08 7.37
CA VAL A 51 -9.66 7.99 8.35
C VAL A 51 -10.97 7.82 9.13
N LYS A 52 -11.62 8.91 9.55
CA LYS A 52 -12.94 8.83 10.22
C LYS A 52 -14.00 8.23 9.32
N VAL A 53 -14.05 8.66 8.06
CA VAL A 53 -14.99 8.13 7.05
C VAL A 53 -14.79 6.63 6.86
N ILE A 54 -13.52 6.19 6.76
CA ILE A 54 -13.19 4.76 6.63
C ILE A 54 -13.70 3.98 7.85
N HIS A 55 -13.42 4.45 9.07
CA HIS A 55 -13.88 3.77 10.29
C HIS A 55 -15.41 3.77 10.40
N ALA A 56 -16.07 4.87 10.04
CA ALA A 56 -17.53 4.96 10.06
C ALA A 56 -18.21 4.06 9.02
N SER A 57 -17.49 3.68 7.96
CA SER A 57 -18.03 2.79 6.91
C SER A 57 -18.32 1.37 7.43
N GLY A 58 -17.73 0.94 8.52
CA GLY A 58 -17.84 -0.44 9.01
C GLY A 58 -17.16 -1.49 8.13
N LEU A 59 -16.53 -1.11 7.01
CA LEU A 59 -15.69 -2.00 6.23
C LEU A 59 -14.37 -2.25 6.96
N ARG A 60 -13.90 -3.51 6.93
CA ARG A 60 -12.62 -3.89 7.54
C ARG A 60 -11.46 -3.62 6.57
N PRO A 61 -10.54 -2.69 6.88
CA PRO A 61 -9.34 -2.49 6.06
C PRO A 61 -8.44 -3.72 6.12
N THR A 62 -8.13 -4.30 4.96
CA THR A 62 -7.26 -5.49 4.84
C THR A 62 -5.86 -5.15 4.41
N GLY A 63 -5.69 -4.07 3.65
CA GLY A 63 -4.40 -3.61 3.18
C GLY A 63 -4.44 -2.15 2.78
N PHE A 64 -3.25 -1.60 2.61
CA PHE A 64 -2.99 -0.22 2.20
C PHE A 64 -2.00 -0.21 1.05
N GLN A 65 -2.22 0.59 0.03
CA GLN A 65 -1.40 0.57 -1.18
C GLN A 65 -1.26 1.96 -1.80
N VAL A 66 -0.35 2.13 -2.71
CA VAL A 66 0.78 1.30 -3.12
C VAL A 66 2.05 2.12 -2.97
N LEU A 67 3.04 1.60 -2.30
CA LEU A 67 4.37 2.21 -2.29
C LEU A 67 5.11 1.74 -3.55
N ARG A 68 5.53 2.69 -4.37
CA ARG A 68 6.21 2.45 -5.65
C ARG A 68 7.62 2.99 -5.66
N ASP A 69 8.48 2.31 -6.41
CA ASP A 69 9.87 2.75 -6.62
C ASP A 69 10.58 3.05 -5.29
N PHE A 70 10.45 2.16 -4.32
CA PHE A 70 11.08 2.32 -3.02
C PHE A 70 12.50 1.77 -3.02
N GLU A 71 12.67 0.54 -3.53
CA GLU A 71 13.92 -0.20 -3.52
C GLU A 71 14.81 0.13 -4.73
N GLY A 72 16.10 -0.11 -4.56
CA GLY A 72 17.09 0.01 -5.62
C GLY A 72 17.53 1.44 -5.94
N LEU A 73 17.00 2.43 -5.24
CA LEU A 73 17.38 3.83 -5.41
C LEU A 73 18.55 4.20 -4.50
N SER A 74 19.25 5.30 -4.84
CA SER A 74 20.39 5.80 -4.09
C SER A 74 20.29 7.28 -3.77
N GLY A 75 21.08 7.75 -2.78
CA GLY A 75 21.21 9.14 -2.41
C GLY A 75 19.88 9.79 -2.03
N HIS A 76 19.66 11.01 -2.52
CA HIS A 76 18.47 11.80 -2.19
C HIS A 76 17.15 11.17 -2.68
N LEU A 77 17.18 10.39 -3.77
CA LEU A 77 15.98 9.69 -4.26
C LEU A 77 15.54 8.62 -3.28
N HIS A 78 16.48 7.84 -2.74
CA HIS A 78 16.16 6.84 -1.72
C HIS A 78 15.66 7.51 -0.43
N SER A 79 16.32 8.58 0.03
CA SER A 79 15.89 9.33 1.22
C SER A 79 14.46 9.86 1.06
N TYR A 80 14.14 10.44 -0.08
CA TYR A 80 12.77 10.89 -0.39
C TYR A 80 11.75 9.75 -0.33
N LYS A 81 12.08 8.57 -0.89
CA LYS A 81 11.20 7.41 -0.84
C LYS A 81 11.03 6.85 0.57
N VAL A 82 12.06 6.93 1.41
CA VAL A 82 11.95 6.59 2.84
C VAL A 82 10.95 7.51 3.56
N ASP A 83 10.95 8.81 3.28
CA ASP A 83 9.99 9.73 3.89
C ASP A 83 8.55 9.48 3.38
N ILE A 84 8.38 9.19 2.09
CA ILE A 84 7.08 8.73 1.56
C ILE A 84 6.62 7.45 2.26
N ALA A 85 7.52 6.47 2.43
CA ALA A 85 7.19 5.20 3.09
C ALA A 85 6.73 5.41 4.54
N LYS A 86 7.40 6.29 5.31
CA LYS A 86 6.98 6.64 6.67
C LYS A 86 5.56 7.22 6.68
N SER A 87 5.27 8.20 5.81
CA SER A 87 3.93 8.78 5.73
C SER A 87 2.87 7.76 5.33
N MET A 88 3.20 6.82 4.43
CA MET A 88 2.29 5.74 4.06
C MET A 88 2.06 4.75 5.20
N LEU A 89 3.10 4.42 5.97
CA LEU A 89 2.98 3.55 7.15
C LEU A 89 2.12 4.21 8.24
N GLU A 90 2.25 5.53 8.45
CA GLU A 90 1.40 6.28 9.37
C GLU A 90 -0.08 6.24 8.94
N MET A 91 -0.37 6.47 7.65
CA MET A 91 -1.73 6.36 7.12
C MET A 91 -2.25 4.92 7.20
N CYS A 92 -1.44 3.93 6.88
CA CYS A 92 -1.77 2.51 7.00
C CYS A 92 -2.17 2.15 8.44
N ALA A 93 -1.37 2.57 9.42
CA ALA A 93 -1.66 2.38 10.85
C ALA A 93 -2.96 3.10 11.24
N ALA A 94 -3.14 4.36 10.85
CA ALA A 94 -4.31 5.16 11.19
C ALA A 94 -5.63 4.55 10.66
N THR A 95 -5.59 3.89 9.49
CA THR A 95 -6.78 3.19 8.95
C THR A 95 -7.04 1.84 9.59
N GLY A 96 -6.13 1.32 10.40
CA GLY A 96 -6.21 -0.03 10.97
C GLY A 96 -5.75 -1.14 10.02
N SER A 97 -5.25 -0.82 8.83
CA SER A 97 -4.67 -1.77 7.89
C SER A 97 -3.42 -2.42 8.48
N LYS A 98 -3.22 -3.70 8.18
CA LYS A 98 -2.08 -4.48 8.70
C LYS A 98 -1.07 -4.86 7.63
N VAL A 99 -1.34 -4.54 6.38
CA VAL A 99 -0.48 -4.86 5.24
C VAL A 99 -0.26 -3.59 4.41
N LEU A 100 1.00 -3.27 4.11
CA LEU A 100 1.39 -2.29 3.11
C LEU A 100 1.87 -3.02 1.86
N LEU A 101 1.18 -2.79 0.73
CA LEU A 101 1.60 -3.30 -0.57
C LEU A 101 2.69 -2.40 -1.16
N VAL A 102 3.77 -3.04 -1.58
CA VAL A 102 4.94 -2.43 -2.23
C VAL A 102 5.14 -3.11 -3.56
N CYS A 103 5.10 -2.37 -4.64
CA CYS A 103 5.39 -2.89 -5.97
C CYS A 103 6.85 -2.65 -6.34
N SER A 104 7.43 -3.63 -7.03
CA SER A 104 8.81 -3.54 -7.51
C SER A 104 9.04 -2.30 -8.37
N SER A 105 10.26 -1.75 -8.28
CA SER A 105 10.62 -0.50 -8.92
C SER A 105 10.58 -0.58 -10.45
N THR A 106 9.98 0.44 -11.05
CA THR A 106 9.99 0.69 -12.50
C THR A 106 10.94 1.84 -12.86
N SER A 107 11.59 2.42 -11.87
CA SER A 107 12.46 3.57 -12.04
C SER A 107 13.72 3.22 -12.84
N ARG A 108 14.04 4.04 -13.84
CA ARG A 108 15.30 3.93 -14.58
C ARG A 108 16.55 4.15 -13.72
N HIS A 109 16.37 4.71 -12.52
CA HIS A 109 17.45 4.98 -11.57
C HIS A 109 17.65 3.86 -10.55
N ALA A 110 16.78 2.84 -10.55
CA ALA A 110 16.93 1.70 -9.68
C ALA A 110 18.07 0.79 -10.17
N THR A 111 18.85 0.28 -9.22
CA THR A 111 19.90 -0.73 -9.49
C THR A 111 19.28 -2.09 -9.78
N GLU A 112 20.06 -2.95 -10.43
CA GLU A 112 19.75 -4.37 -10.64
C GLU A 112 20.45 -5.28 -9.61
N ASP A 113 21.18 -4.69 -8.65
CA ASP A 113 21.83 -5.40 -7.55
C ASP A 113 20.78 -5.89 -6.53
N LEU A 114 20.52 -7.19 -6.52
CA LEU A 114 19.53 -7.83 -5.65
C LEU A 114 19.87 -7.68 -4.16
N ASP A 115 21.17 -7.68 -3.80
CA ASP A 115 21.58 -7.44 -2.41
C ASP A 115 21.24 -6.02 -1.95
N HIS A 116 21.34 -5.04 -2.84
CA HIS A 116 20.92 -3.68 -2.55
C HIS A 116 19.40 -3.61 -2.37
N ILE A 117 18.64 -4.23 -3.27
CA ILE A 117 17.19 -4.30 -3.22
C ILE A 117 16.73 -4.96 -1.90
N ALA A 118 17.32 -6.09 -1.53
CA ALA A 118 17.03 -6.79 -0.27
C ALA A 118 17.31 -5.91 0.97
N ARG A 119 18.42 -5.15 0.97
CA ARG A 119 18.74 -4.22 2.06
C ARG A 119 17.68 -3.11 2.19
N ASP A 120 17.21 -2.57 1.07
CA ASP A 120 16.17 -1.54 1.06
C ASP A 120 14.85 -2.10 1.58
N LEU A 121 14.41 -3.27 1.11
CA LEU A 121 13.19 -3.93 1.58
C LEU A 121 13.27 -4.29 3.06
N ARG A 122 14.43 -4.75 3.54
CA ARG A 122 14.66 -4.96 4.99
C ARG A 122 14.53 -3.67 5.77
N LYS A 123 15.06 -2.55 5.28
CA LYS A 123 14.90 -1.24 5.90
C LYS A 123 13.43 -0.84 6.01
N LEU A 124 12.64 -1.07 4.96
CA LEU A 124 11.20 -0.81 4.98
C LEU A 124 10.50 -1.69 6.02
N ALA A 125 10.82 -2.98 6.06
CA ALA A 125 10.26 -3.90 7.06
C ALA A 125 10.57 -3.46 8.49
N MET A 126 11.79 -2.97 8.75
CA MET A 126 12.18 -2.42 10.06
C MET A 126 11.41 -1.14 10.42
N LEU A 127 11.01 -0.31 9.45
CA LEU A 127 10.15 0.85 9.69
C LEU A 127 8.70 0.44 9.97
N ALA A 128 8.22 -0.63 9.35
CA ALA A 128 6.86 -1.14 9.51
C ALA A 128 6.65 -1.93 10.81
N LEU A 129 7.69 -2.62 11.29
CA LEU A 129 7.63 -3.54 12.44
C LEU A 129 7.06 -2.91 13.72
N PRO A 130 7.50 -1.70 14.17
CA PRO A 130 6.96 -1.07 15.38
C PRO A 130 5.46 -0.73 15.28
N LEU A 131 4.93 -0.61 14.07
CA LEU A 131 3.52 -0.31 13.80
C LEU A 131 2.67 -1.58 13.66
N GLY A 132 3.28 -2.76 13.74
CA GLY A 132 2.61 -4.04 13.52
C GLY A 132 2.08 -4.22 12.10
N ILE A 133 2.76 -3.62 11.12
CA ILE A 133 2.41 -3.68 9.69
C ILE A 133 3.35 -4.65 8.99
N GLN A 134 2.78 -5.54 8.17
CA GLN A 134 3.52 -6.41 7.27
C GLN A 134 3.74 -5.69 5.94
N VAL A 135 4.92 -5.87 5.36
CA VAL A 135 5.24 -5.42 4.01
C VAL A 135 4.98 -6.58 3.05
N ALA A 136 4.07 -6.37 2.09
CA ALA A 136 3.84 -7.30 1.00
C ALA A 136 4.52 -6.78 -0.26
N PHE A 137 5.55 -7.48 -0.74
CA PHE A 137 6.30 -7.09 -1.93
C PHE A 137 5.79 -7.83 -3.16
N GLU A 138 5.44 -7.09 -4.20
CA GLU A 138 4.88 -7.60 -5.45
C GLU A 138 5.83 -7.34 -6.60
N ALA A 139 6.25 -8.42 -7.28
CA ALA A 139 6.96 -8.32 -8.55
C ALA A 139 6.00 -7.84 -9.64
N LEU A 140 6.35 -6.75 -10.32
CA LEU A 140 5.63 -6.31 -11.51
C LEU A 140 6.28 -6.88 -12.76
N SER A 141 5.52 -7.46 -13.68
CA SER A 141 6.07 -8.02 -14.93
C SER A 141 6.81 -6.97 -15.78
N TRP A 142 6.57 -5.69 -15.55
CA TRP A 142 7.27 -4.55 -16.14
C TRP A 142 8.21 -3.87 -15.15
N GLY A 143 8.49 -4.51 -14.01
CA GLY A 143 9.50 -4.07 -13.04
C GLY A 143 10.89 -4.09 -13.66
N ARG A 144 11.77 -3.20 -13.18
CA ARG A 144 13.11 -3.07 -13.75
C ARG A 144 13.99 -4.28 -13.43
N SER A 145 14.02 -4.70 -12.19
CA SER A 145 14.94 -5.74 -11.69
C SER A 145 14.18 -6.94 -11.15
N VAL A 146 13.12 -6.70 -10.41
CA VAL A 146 12.27 -7.74 -9.82
C VAL A 146 10.96 -7.78 -10.61
N ASN A 147 10.92 -8.60 -11.64
CA ASN A 147 9.78 -8.72 -12.56
C ASN A 147 9.16 -10.13 -12.59
N GLU A 148 9.68 -11.04 -11.79
CA GLU A 148 9.18 -12.40 -11.63
C GLU A 148 9.05 -12.76 -10.15
N PHE A 149 8.10 -13.64 -9.83
CA PHE A 149 7.85 -14.11 -8.48
C PHE A 149 9.08 -14.76 -7.85
N THR A 150 9.82 -15.55 -8.59
CA THR A 150 11.03 -16.22 -8.12
C THR A 150 12.08 -15.22 -7.64
N THR A 151 12.32 -14.16 -8.42
CA THR A 151 13.24 -13.08 -8.03
C THR A 151 12.73 -12.32 -6.79
N ALA A 152 11.42 -12.08 -6.69
CA ALA A 152 10.84 -11.45 -5.50
C ALA A 152 10.95 -12.33 -4.25
N TRP A 153 10.98 -13.65 -4.42
CA TRP A 153 11.18 -14.60 -3.33
C TRP A 153 12.62 -14.61 -2.82
N ASP A 154 13.57 -14.35 -3.69
CA ASP A 154 15.01 -14.40 -3.39
C ASP A 154 15.52 -13.11 -2.70
N VAL A 155 14.76 -12.03 -2.69
CA VAL A 155 15.10 -10.74 -2.06
C VAL A 155 14.36 -10.54 -0.75
#